data_e7c605b3d4ff0d92ee194c6f40bb0b1d
#
_entry.id   e7c605b3d4ff0d92ee194c6f40bb0b1d
#
_cell.length_a   1.000
_cell.length_b   1.000
_cell.length_c   1.000
_cell.angle_alpha   90.00
_cell.angle_beta   90.00
_cell.angle_gamma   90.00
#
_symmetry.space_group_name_H-M   'P 1'
#
loop_
_entity.id
_entity.type
_entity.pdbx_description
1 polymer ?
#
loop_
_entity_poly.entity_id
_entity_poly.type
_entity_poly.pdbx_seq_one_letter_code
_entity_poly.pdbx_strand_id
1 'polypeptide(L)'
;MTKICGDAENFATSALRGFASLYRDIVQPVRGGVLRSQPGAKGKVALVVGGGSGHFPAFNGYVGTGFADAAVAGDVFASPSTQAILRIARQANLGGGVILGYGNYAGDVLNFSIAAERLRAEGIDARMIATTDDIASAPAEEASRRRGTAGDVPVFKITGAAAEAGLSLDEVEAVGQRANERTRSFGVAFDGCTLPGETEKLFHVPHGRVALGLGVHGEQGIDEQNLMRPEALAAILCERLLKEAPPKAGSRITALLNGLGGTKYEELFVLWEAIIPYLENAGYTLVAPIAGEYITSLDMAGCSLTITWLDEELERFWCAPVDSAAFRRNAVTRVQDHALSVLTDAPAVYMKSLTDAGRDGGRCVASIMVKLSHALTEAEAELGQIDAHAGDGDHGQGMARGAAASAKAALAAVEAGAGPATVLAAAADAWADRAGGTSGALWGAGLFAFSTAFDDSAVPDAQSLSTGLRRAMEKITALGKAKPGDKTLMDALVPLVERFEQGLRQGENVSKAWNEAAKASTTAAEATKDLLPRLGRARTHGERSKGYPDAGAISMALSARVVGEALASLSVK
;
A
#
# COMPACT_ATOMS: atom_id res chain seq x y z
N MET A 1 -1.45 -19.22 2.36
CA MET A 1 -1.42 -20.61 1.80
C MET A 1 -0.78 -20.58 0.42
N THR A 2 0.32 -21.28 0.25
CA THR A 2 0.98 -21.50 -1.05
C THR A 2 0.09 -22.38 -1.91
N LYS A 3 -0.63 -21.78 -2.89
CA LYS A 3 -1.69 -22.47 -3.65
C LYS A 3 -1.20 -23.14 -4.95
N ILE A 4 -0.12 -22.60 -5.55
CA ILE A 4 0.45 -23.11 -6.79
C ILE A 4 1.79 -23.75 -6.43
N CYS A 5 1.79 -24.99 -5.96
CA CYS A 5 3.00 -25.71 -5.57
C CYS A 5 3.38 -26.84 -6.53
N GLY A 6 2.45 -27.36 -7.32
CA GLY A 6 2.68 -28.56 -8.11
C GLY A 6 3.01 -29.76 -7.21
N ASP A 7 4.10 -30.45 -7.51
CA ASP A 7 4.69 -31.44 -6.62
C ASP A 7 5.55 -30.72 -5.56
N ALA A 8 5.17 -30.84 -4.29
CA ALA A 8 5.81 -30.16 -3.19
C ALA A 8 7.31 -30.49 -3.05
N GLU A 9 7.70 -31.75 -3.27
CA GLU A 9 9.11 -32.18 -3.23
C GLU A 9 9.97 -31.52 -4.31
N ASN A 10 9.35 -31.17 -5.44
CA ASN A 10 10.02 -30.53 -6.57
C ASN A 10 9.78 -29.02 -6.67
N PHE A 11 9.12 -28.41 -5.68
CA PHE A 11 8.73 -26.99 -5.71
C PHE A 11 9.93 -26.07 -5.99
N ALA A 12 11.01 -26.17 -5.21
CA ALA A 12 12.20 -25.34 -5.35
C ALA A 12 12.83 -25.48 -6.76
N THR A 13 12.98 -26.73 -7.24
CA THR A 13 13.56 -27.00 -8.55
C THR A 13 12.66 -26.48 -9.69
N SER A 14 11.35 -26.62 -9.56
CA SER A 14 10.37 -26.13 -10.55
C SER A 14 10.34 -24.60 -10.59
N ALA A 15 10.37 -23.95 -9.42
CA ALA A 15 10.45 -22.50 -9.31
C ALA A 15 11.74 -21.95 -9.94
N LEU A 16 12.88 -22.58 -9.67
CA LEU A 16 14.17 -22.20 -10.25
C LEU A 16 14.15 -22.30 -11.79
N ARG A 17 13.61 -23.40 -12.34
CA ARG A 17 13.47 -23.56 -13.80
C ARG A 17 12.57 -22.52 -14.42
N GLY A 18 11.41 -22.24 -13.78
CA GLY A 18 10.47 -21.20 -14.20
C GLY A 18 11.13 -19.81 -14.21
N PHE A 19 11.82 -19.47 -13.12
CA PHE A 19 12.58 -18.25 -13.00
C PHE A 19 13.63 -18.10 -14.11
N ALA A 20 14.48 -19.10 -14.30
CA ALA A 20 15.54 -19.03 -15.28
C ALA A 20 15.01 -18.94 -16.73
N SER A 21 13.86 -19.57 -17.03
CA SER A 21 13.24 -19.46 -18.34
C SER A 21 12.65 -18.08 -18.61
N LEU A 22 12.12 -17.41 -17.58
CA LEU A 22 11.55 -16.07 -17.66
C LEU A 22 12.64 -14.99 -17.83
N TYR A 23 13.77 -15.16 -17.13
CA TYR A 23 14.86 -14.16 -17.09
C TYR A 23 16.12 -14.62 -17.84
N ARG A 24 15.96 -15.41 -18.91
CA ARG A 24 17.06 -15.97 -19.71
C ARG A 24 18.06 -14.96 -20.27
N ASP A 25 17.66 -13.70 -20.40
CA ASP A 25 18.53 -12.63 -20.86
C ASP A 25 19.46 -12.13 -19.73
N ILE A 26 19.12 -12.38 -18.48
CA ILE A 26 19.87 -11.96 -17.28
C ILE A 26 20.62 -13.14 -16.66
N VAL A 27 20.00 -14.32 -16.61
CA VAL A 27 20.56 -15.51 -15.99
C VAL A 27 20.54 -16.72 -16.90
N GLN A 28 21.53 -17.60 -16.74
CA GLN A 28 21.52 -18.95 -17.33
C GLN A 28 21.43 -20.00 -16.23
N PRO A 29 20.56 -21.02 -16.38
CA PRO A 29 20.39 -22.07 -15.39
C PRO A 29 21.61 -22.99 -15.36
N VAL A 30 21.98 -23.38 -14.13
CA VAL A 30 22.92 -24.45 -13.85
C VAL A 30 22.30 -25.39 -12.83
N ARG A 31 22.81 -26.62 -12.70
CA ARG A 31 22.27 -27.56 -11.71
C ARG A 31 22.44 -27.02 -10.29
N GLY A 32 21.33 -26.67 -9.63
CA GLY A 32 21.28 -26.17 -8.26
C GLY A 32 21.40 -24.66 -8.13
N GLY A 33 21.20 -23.88 -9.22
CA GLY A 33 21.23 -22.42 -9.17
C GLY A 33 21.27 -21.74 -10.53
N VAL A 34 21.77 -20.52 -10.57
CA VAL A 34 21.93 -19.72 -11.78
C VAL A 34 23.27 -18.97 -11.80
N LEU A 35 23.75 -18.69 -13.00
CA LEU A 35 24.87 -17.77 -13.29
C LEU A 35 24.32 -16.57 -14.05
N ARG A 36 25.01 -15.43 -14.01
CA ARG A 36 24.65 -14.29 -14.88
C ARG A 36 24.92 -14.63 -16.34
N SER A 37 24.02 -14.26 -17.25
CA SER A 37 24.13 -14.55 -18.68
C SER A 37 25.30 -13.82 -19.35
N GLN A 38 25.62 -12.61 -18.86
CA GLN A 38 26.75 -11.82 -19.33
C GLN A 38 27.86 -11.90 -18.27
N PRO A 39 28.88 -12.75 -18.43
CA PRO A 39 29.96 -12.84 -17.47
C PRO A 39 30.75 -11.53 -17.37
N GLY A 40 31.31 -11.26 -16.21
CA GLY A 40 32.18 -10.12 -15.99
C GLY A 40 33.50 -10.23 -16.77
N ALA A 41 34.35 -9.22 -16.63
CA ALA A 41 35.69 -9.21 -17.21
C ALA A 41 36.55 -10.34 -16.62
N LYS A 42 37.47 -10.89 -17.42
CA LYS A 42 38.45 -11.85 -16.93
C LYS A 42 39.27 -11.24 -15.78
N GLY A 43 39.45 -11.99 -14.71
CA GLY A 43 40.12 -11.52 -13.49
C GLY A 43 39.21 -10.78 -12.50
N LYS A 44 37.93 -10.61 -12.82
CA LYS A 44 36.96 -10.05 -11.87
C LYS A 44 36.74 -11.02 -10.71
N VAL A 45 36.62 -10.48 -9.50
CA VAL A 45 36.12 -11.22 -8.32
C VAL A 45 34.67 -11.61 -8.55
N ALA A 46 34.31 -12.88 -8.31
CA ALA A 46 32.94 -13.34 -8.45
C ALA A 46 32.23 -13.35 -7.08
N LEU A 47 31.07 -12.71 -6.98
CA LEU A 47 30.18 -12.84 -5.83
C LEU A 47 29.18 -13.98 -6.11
N VAL A 48 29.24 -15.03 -5.29
CA VAL A 48 28.31 -16.17 -5.32
C VAL A 48 27.48 -16.16 -4.05
N VAL A 49 26.19 -15.90 -4.18
CA VAL A 49 25.27 -15.85 -3.04
C VAL A 49 24.43 -17.13 -2.96
N GLY A 50 23.88 -17.45 -1.80
CA GLY A 50 22.99 -18.60 -1.71
C GLY A 50 22.41 -18.85 -0.34
N GLY A 51 21.41 -19.71 -0.33
CA GLY A 51 20.65 -20.14 0.84
C GLY A 51 19.45 -20.99 0.41
N GLY A 52 18.49 -21.17 1.32
CA GLY A 52 17.26 -21.90 1.06
C GLY A 52 16.36 -21.22 0.03
N SER A 53 15.58 -22.01 -0.68
CA SER A 53 14.44 -21.52 -1.46
C SER A 53 13.30 -21.10 -0.53
N GLY A 54 12.33 -20.33 -1.04
CA GLY A 54 11.21 -19.79 -0.24
C GLY A 54 11.41 -18.33 0.19
N HIS A 55 12.57 -17.76 -0.17
CA HIS A 55 12.93 -16.37 0.16
C HIS A 55 12.98 -15.44 -1.05
N PHE A 56 12.40 -15.87 -2.19
CA PHE A 56 12.47 -15.09 -3.44
C PHE A 56 12.09 -13.60 -3.18
N PRO A 57 12.86 -12.64 -3.75
CA PRO A 57 13.92 -12.75 -4.77
C PRO A 57 15.27 -13.29 -4.30
N ALA A 58 15.55 -13.35 -2.99
CA ALA A 58 16.77 -14.02 -2.53
C ALA A 58 16.74 -15.51 -2.95
N PHE A 59 17.76 -16.02 -3.56
CA PHE A 59 19.05 -15.39 -3.89
C PHE A 59 19.18 -15.23 -5.41
N ASN A 60 18.38 -16.00 -6.18
CA ASN A 60 18.44 -16.07 -7.64
C ASN A 60 18.13 -14.74 -8.31
N GLY A 61 17.20 -13.95 -7.74
CA GLY A 61 16.78 -12.65 -8.24
C GLY A 61 17.88 -11.57 -8.14
N TYR A 62 18.94 -11.81 -7.37
CA TYR A 62 20.07 -10.88 -7.24
C TYR A 62 21.15 -11.09 -8.30
N VAL A 63 21.07 -12.18 -9.08
CA VAL A 63 22.07 -12.46 -10.09
C VAL A 63 21.94 -11.49 -11.26
N GLY A 64 23.02 -10.78 -11.55
CA GLY A 64 23.09 -9.80 -12.63
C GLY A 64 24.23 -8.81 -12.45
N THR A 65 24.39 -7.93 -13.43
CA THR A 65 25.46 -6.92 -13.45
C THR A 65 25.34 -5.96 -12.26
N GLY A 66 26.44 -5.74 -11.55
CA GLY A 66 26.50 -4.84 -10.38
C GLY A 66 25.88 -5.39 -9.10
N PHE A 67 25.53 -6.72 -9.08
CA PHE A 67 25.08 -7.43 -7.90
C PHE A 67 25.81 -8.79 -7.82
N ALA A 68 25.13 -9.93 -7.82
CA ALA A 68 25.77 -11.25 -7.73
C ALA A 68 26.11 -11.82 -9.12
N ASP A 69 27.22 -12.55 -9.23
CA ASP A 69 27.61 -13.28 -10.44
C ASP A 69 26.91 -14.64 -10.56
N ALA A 70 26.54 -15.22 -9.41
CA ALA A 70 25.83 -16.48 -9.35
C ALA A 70 25.02 -16.61 -8.07
N ALA A 71 24.00 -17.48 -8.09
CA ALA A 71 23.28 -17.89 -6.90
C ALA A 71 23.15 -19.40 -6.83
N VAL A 72 23.27 -19.94 -5.59
CA VAL A 72 23.05 -21.34 -5.27
C VAL A 72 21.73 -21.47 -4.55
N ALA A 73 20.83 -22.33 -5.04
CA ALA A 73 19.52 -22.57 -4.47
C ALA A 73 19.49 -23.89 -3.71
N GLY A 74 19.15 -23.82 -2.43
CA GLY A 74 18.79 -24.98 -1.61
C GLY A 74 17.33 -25.36 -1.77
N ASP A 75 16.90 -26.38 -1.04
CA ASP A 75 15.48 -26.71 -0.90
C ASP A 75 14.75 -25.66 -0.06
N VAL A 76 13.43 -25.81 0.07
CA VAL A 76 12.63 -24.83 0.83
C VAL A 76 13.13 -24.75 2.26
N PHE A 77 13.58 -23.55 2.68
CA PHE A 77 14.16 -23.25 3.99
C PHE A 77 15.39 -24.11 4.39
N ALA A 78 16.05 -24.70 3.42
CA ALA A 78 17.21 -25.56 3.66
C ALA A 78 18.45 -25.06 2.91
N SER A 79 19.59 -25.09 3.59
CA SER A 79 20.89 -24.72 3.01
C SER A 79 21.20 -25.55 1.76
N PRO A 80 21.77 -24.94 0.69
CA PRO A 80 22.25 -25.69 -0.46
C PRO A 80 23.42 -26.63 -0.05
N SER A 81 23.54 -27.78 -0.74
CA SER A 81 24.60 -28.69 -0.46
C SER A 81 25.98 -28.14 -0.86
N THR A 82 27.02 -28.53 -0.13
CA THR A 82 28.42 -28.21 -0.46
C THR A 82 28.76 -28.49 -1.94
N GLN A 83 28.23 -29.57 -2.53
CA GLN A 83 28.50 -29.92 -3.93
C GLN A 83 27.85 -28.97 -4.91
N ALA A 84 26.67 -28.41 -4.57
CA ALA A 84 26.03 -27.38 -5.39
C ALA A 84 26.83 -26.07 -5.34
N ILE A 85 27.26 -25.65 -4.15
CA ILE A 85 28.09 -24.46 -3.95
C ILE A 85 29.40 -24.58 -4.76
N LEU A 86 30.13 -25.67 -4.62
CA LEU A 86 31.37 -25.95 -5.35
C LEU A 86 31.18 -25.85 -6.87
N ARG A 87 30.14 -26.50 -7.39
CA ARG A 87 29.85 -26.54 -8.82
C ARG A 87 29.64 -25.13 -9.38
N ILE A 88 28.87 -24.33 -8.68
CA ILE A 88 28.49 -22.98 -9.12
C ILE A 88 29.65 -22.01 -8.94
N ALA A 89 30.34 -22.07 -7.80
CA ALA A 89 31.49 -21.19 -7.55
C ALA A 89 32.65 -21.42 -8.54
N ARG A 90 32.92 -22.67 -8.92
CA ARG A 90 33.92 -22.96 -9.99
C ARG A 90 33.55 -22.36 -11.33
N GLN A 91 32.25 -22.39 -11.69
CA GLN A 91 31.76 -21.83 -12.95
C GLN A 91 31.72 -20.31 -12.93
N ALA A 92 31.44 -19.70 -11.76
CA ALA A 92 31.41 -18.26 -11.58
C ALA A 92 32.81 -17.62 -11.53
N ASN A 93 33.84 -18.40 -11.13
CA ASN A 93 35.20 -17.88 -10.99
C ASN A 93 35.80 -17.45 -12.34
N LEU A 94 36.12 -16.17 -12.47
CA LEU A 94 36.75 -15.57 -13.65
C LEU A 94 38.28 -15.38 -13.48
N GLY A 95 38.85 -15.94 -12.43
CA GLY A 95 40.27 -15.87 -12.12
C GLY A 95 40.65 -14.83 -11.05
N GLY A 96 39.70 -14.00 -10.59
CA GLY A 96 39.91 -13.05 -9.50
C GLY A 96 39.58 -13.59 -8.09
N GLY A 97 39.24 -14.86 -8.00
CA GLY A 97 38.74 -15.48 -6.76
C GLY A 97 37.23 -15.31 -6.58
N VAL A 98 36.69 -15.85 -5.49
CA VAL A 98 35.27 -15.85 -5.20
C VAL A 98 34.97 -15.38 -3.79
N ILE A 99 33.91 -14.57 -3.64
CA ILE A 99 33.27 -14.27 -2.36
C ILE A 99 32.00 -15.12 -2.28
N LEU A 100 31.85 -15.91 -1.22
CA LEU A 100 30.66 -16.70 -0.91
C LEU A 100 29.81 -15.92 0.09
N GLY A 101 28.64 -15.43 -0.34
CA GLY A 101 27.71 -14.64 0.48
C GLY A 101 26.49 -15.46 0.91
N TYR A 102 26.14 -15.42 2.19
CA TYR A 102 25.00 -16.17 2.75
C TYR A 102 24.52 -15.55 4.06
N GLY A 103 23.27 -15.83 4.45
CA GLY A 103 22.76 -15.49 5.79
C GLY A 103 23.39 -16.40 6.86
N ASN A 104 23.71 -15.84 8.02
CA ASN A 104 24.40 -16.58 9.10
C ASN A 104 23.49 -17.61 9.78
N TYR A 105 23.23 -18.72 9.10
CA TYR A 105 22.53 -19.89 9.62
C TYR A 105 23.46 -21.10 9.69
N ALA A 106 23.27 -21.96 10.68
CA ALA A 106 24.18 -23.09 10.95
C ALA A 106 24.41 -24.00 9.73
N GLY A 107 23.37 -24.30 8.96
CA GLY A 107 23.46 -25.12 7.75
C GLY A 107 24.29 -24.43 6.66
N ASP A 108 24.07 -23.11 6.45
CA ASP A 108 24.81 -22.32 5.45
C ASP A 108 26.27 -22.16 5.87
N VAL A 109 26.52 -21.78 7.12
CA VAL A 109 27.91 -21.70 7.66
C VAL A 109 28.68 -22.98 7.41
N LEU A 110 28.09 -24.14 7.69
CA LEU A 110 28.74 -25.43 7.51
C LEU A 110 29.02 -25.74 6.03
N ASN A 111 27.97 -25.66 5.17
CA ASN A 111 28.10 -26.02 3.76
C ASN A 111 29.02 -25.09 2.98
N PHE A 112 28.91 -23.77 3.22
CA PHE A 112 29.75 -22.76 2.56
C PHE A 112 31.21 -22.82 3.06
N SER A 113 31.45 -23.08 4.36
CA SER A 113 32.81 -23.26 4.89
C SER A 113 33.52 -24.45 4.25
N ILE A 114 32.85 -25.62 4.18
CA ILE A 114 33.42 -26.81 3.53
C ILE A 114 33.69 -26.54 2.05
N ALA A 115 32.78 -25.80 1.36
CA ALA A 115 33.00 -25.45 -0.03
C ALA A 115 34.20 -24.51 -0.20
N ALA A 116 34.34 -23.48 0.66
CA ALA A 116 35.46 -22.55 0.61
C ALA A 116 36.81 -23.27 0.83
N GLU A 117 36.88 -24.20 1.78
CA GLU A 117 38.09 -25.02 2.01
C GLU A 117 38.47 -25.82 0.78
N ARG A 118 37.51 -26.48 0.13
CA ARG A 118 37.73 -27.27 -1.09
C ARG A 118 38.14 -26.40 -2.28
N LEU A 119 37.52 -25.25 -2.48
CA LEU A 119 37.91 -24.29 -3.54
C LEU A 119 39.36 -23.85 -3.35
N ARG A 120 39.77 -23.52 -2.12
CA ARG A 120 41.16 -23.14 -1.81
C ARG A 120 42.12 -24.29 -2.08
N ALA A 121 41.76 -25.54 -1.75
CA ALA A 121 42.55 -26.71 -2.07
C ALA A 121 42.72 -26.96 -3.59
N GLU A 122 41.79 -26.43 -4.40
CA GLU A 122 41.84 -26.44 -5.87
C GLU A 122 42.58 -25.22 -6.47
N GLY A 123 43.12 -24.34 -5.63
CA GLY A 123 43.82 -23.11 -6.07
C GLY A 123 42.90 -21.93 -6.40
N ILE A 124 41.63 -22.02 -6.04
CA ILE A 124 40.69 -20.89 -6.16
C ILE A 124 40.63 -20.17 -4.81
N ASP A 125 41.11 -18.91 -4.74
CA ASP A 125 40.98 -18.12 -3.50
C ASP A 125 39.49 -17.83 -3.24
N ALA A 126 38.97 -18.36 -2.13
CA ALA A 126 37.59 -18.29 -1.74
C ALA A 126 37.44 -17.64 -0.34
N ARG A 127 36.70 -16.57 -0.27
CA ARG A 127 36.38 -15.83 0.97
C ARG A 127 34.89 -15.94 1.28
N MET A 128 34.48 -15.56 2.50
CA MET A 128 33.11 -15.70 2.96
C MET A 128 32.61 -14.42 3.61
N ILE A 129 31.36 -14.08 3.34
CA ILE A 129 30.62 -13.02 4.01
C ILE A 129 29.32 -13.64 4.53
N ALA A 130 29.26 -13.88 5.83
CA ALA A 130 28.04 -14.28 6.52
C ALA A 130 27.35 -13.02 7.06
N THR A 131 26.13 -12.72 6.63
CA THR A 131 25.39 -11.55 7.12
C THR A 131 24.84 -11.80 8.52
N THR A 132 24.93 -10.76 9.37
CA THR A 132 24.61 -10.83 10.80
C THR A 132 23.78 -9.65 11.27
N ASP A 133 22.77 -9.29 10.49
CA ASP A 133 22.01 -8.05 10.62
C ASP A 133 20.85 -8.10 11.62
N ASP A 134 20.29 -9.29 11.93
CA ASP A 134 19.10 -9.43 12.77
C ASP A 134 19.37 -9.18 14.25
N ILE A 135 19.03 -7.97 14.71
CA ILE A 135 19.26 -7.56 16.10
C ILE A 135 18.38 -8.28 17.13
N ALA A 136 17.31 -8.95 16.69
CA ALA A 136 16.44 -9.71 17.57
C ALA A 136 17.04 -11.07 17.98
N SER A 137 17.99 -11.61 17.20
CA SER A 137 18.48 -12.98 17.35
C SER A 137 19.63 -13.15 18.33
N ALA A 138 20.39 -12.09 18.62
CA ALA A 138 21.41 -12.06 19.66
C ALA A 138 21.76 -10.60 20.07
N PRO A 139 22.26 -10.39 21.30
CA PRO A 139 22.65 -9.06 21.77
C PRO A 139 23.85 -8.48 20.99
N ALA A 140 24.11 -7.19 21.14
CA ALA A 140 25.17 -6.47 20.40
C ALA A 140 26.57 -7.07 20.64
N GLU A 141 26.85 -7.52 21.86
CA GLU A 141 28.11 -8.12 22.27
C GLU A 141 28.37 -9.48 21.57
N GLU A 142 27.31 -10.13 21.09
CA GLU A 142 27.35 -11.38 20.36
C GLU A 142 26.91 -11.22 18.90
N ALA A 143 27.14 -10.05 18.28
CA ALA A 143 26.67 -9.74 16.93
C ALA A 143 27.07 -10.78 15.87
N SER A 144 28.23 -11.44 16.03
CA SER A 144 28.68 -12.52 15.15
C SER A 144 27.77 -13.77 15.17
N ARG A 145 26.89 -13.91 16.16
CA ARG A 145 25.91 -15.00 16.29
C ARG A 145 24.55 -14.64 15.71
N ARG A 146 24.34 -13.38 15.31
CA ARG A 146 23.08 -12.93 14.74
C ARG A 146 22.79 -13.62 13.44
N ARG A 147 21.51 -13.88 13.17
CA ARG A 147 21.02 -14.41 11.90
C ARG A 147 21.18 -13.35 10.79
N GLY A 148 21.31 -13.82 9.54
CA GLY A 148 21.17 -12.99 8.35
C GLY A 148 19.72 -12.91 7.92
N THR A 149 19.25 -11.71 7.62
CA THR A 149 17.89 -11.46 7.12
C THR A 149 17.93 -10.47 5.96
N ALA A 150 17.11 -9.43 5.94
CA ALA A 150 17.06 -8.49 4.81
C ALA A 150 18.34 -7.65 4.64
N GLY A 151 19.29 -7.71 5.59
CA GLY A 151 20.63 -7.15 5.45
C GLY A 151 21.47 -7.79 4.35
N ASP A 152 21.14 -9.01 3.90
CA ASP A 152 21.73 -9.63 2.71
C ASP A 152 21.70 -8.68 1.50
N VAL A 153 20.60 -7.93 1.33
CA VAL A 153 20.40 -7.06 0.17
C VAL A 153 21.46 -5.96 0.09
N PRO A 154 21.59 -5.04 1.07
CA PRO A 154 22.61 -3.99 1.01
C PRO A 154 24.04 -4.57 1.08
N VAL A 155 24.29 -5.61 1.87
CA VAL A 155 25.62 -6.21 1.98
C VAL A 155 26.06 -6.81 0.65
N PHE A 156 25.24 -7.66 0.03
CA PHE A 156 25.61 -8.28 -1.25
C PHE A 156 25.60 -7.30 -2.40
N LYS A 157 24.66 -6.30 -2.41
CA LYS A 157 24.66 -5.24 -3.44
C LYS A 157 25.95 -4.41 -3.40
N ILE A 158 26.40 -4.00 -2.24
CA ILE A 158 27.63 -3.23 -2.05
C ILE A 158 28.84 -4.07 -2.44
N THR A 159 28.92 -5.31 -1.98
CA THR A 159 29.99 -6.27 -2.30
C THR A 159 30.07 -6.54 -3.81
N GLY A 160 28.94 -6.81 -4.46
CA GLY A 160 28.88 -7.06 -5.90
C GLY A 160 29.25 -5.84 -6.74
N ALA A 161 28.87 -4.63 -6.28
CA ALA A 161 29.26 -3.39 -6.95
C ALA A 161 30.76 -3.10 -6.82
N ALA A 162 31.37 -3.41 -5.67
CA ALA A 162 32.82 -3.33 -5.47
C ALA A 162 33.57 -4.29 -6.42
N ALA A 163 33.07 -5.52 -6.54
CA ALA A 163 33.62 -6.52 -7.47
C ALA A 163 33.44 -6.08 -8.95
N GLU A 164 32.29 -5.50 -9.29
CA GLU A 164 32.03 -4.98 -10.65
C GLU A 164 32.90 -3.76 -11.00
N ALA A 165 33.29 -2.97 -9.98
CA ALA A 165 34.24 -1.86 -10.14
C ALA A 165 35.70 -2.32 -10.33
N GLY A 166 35.97 -3.63 -10.25
CA GLY A 166 37.31 -4.20 -10.49
C GLY A 166 38.25 -4.14 -9.29
N LEU A 167 37.71 -4.04 -8.05
CA LEU A 167 38.52 -4.12 -6.85
C LEU A 167 39.12 -5.54 -6.70
N SER A 168 40.27 -5.64 -6.03
CA SER A 168 40.91 -6.91 -5.68
C SER A 168 40.07 -7.71 -4.69
N LEU A 169 40.34 -9.01 -4.53
CA LEU A 169 39.60 -9.88 -3.64
C LEU A 169 39.63 -9.39 -2.17
N ASP A 170 40.80 -8.94 -1.71
CA ASP A 170 40.96 -8.40 -0.35
C ASP A 170 40.15 -7.11 -0.13
N GLU A 171 40.12 -6.21 -1.14
CA GLU A 171 39.32 -4.99 -1.09
C GLU A 171 37.81 -5.27 -1.12
N VAL A 172 37.37 -6.19 -1.98
CA VAL A 172 35.95 -6.59 -2.08
C VAL A 172 35.49 -7.24 -0.75
N GLU A 173 36.31 -8.11 -0.17
CA GLU A 173 36.02 -8.70 1.15
C GLU A 173 35.92 -7.62 2.21
N ALA A 174 36.89 -6.69 2.30
CA ALA A 174 36.88 -5.61 3.29
C ALA A 174 35.66 -4.70 3.16
N VAL A 175 35.25 -4.36 1.94
CA VAL A 175 34.04 -3.57 1.67
C VAL A 175 32.79 -4.33 2.13
N GLY A 176 32.68 -5.63 1.80
CA GLY A 176 31.54 -6.45 2.17
C GLY A 176 31.42 -6.67 3.69
N GLN A 177 32.55 -6.95 4.37
CA GLN A 177 32.57 -7.07 5.83
C GLN A 177 32.15 -5.76 6.50
N ARG A 178 32.70 -4.63 6.04
CA ARG A 178 32.31 -3.31 6.56
C ARG A 178 30.83 -2.99 6.32
N ALA A 179 30.26 -3.38 5.16
CA ALA A 179 28.83 -3.24 4.91
C ALA A 179 28.02 -4.05 5.92
N ASN A 180 28.41 -5.31 6.19
CA ASN A 180 27.78 -6.17 7.20
C ASN A 180 27.85 -5.59 8.62
N GLU A 181 29.03 -5.10 9.04
CA GLU A 181 29.21 -4.45 10.33
C GLU A 181 28.32 -3.21 10.53
N ARG A 182 27.91 -2.58 9.42
CA ARG A 182 27.11 -1.35 9.41
C ARG A 182 25.65 -1.58 9.07
N THR A 183 25.17 -2.84 9.03
CA THR A 183 23.80 -3.18 8.68
C THR A 183 23.07 -3.79 9.87
N ARG A 184 21.83 -3.33 10.11
CA ARG A 184 20.94 -3.86 11.17
C ARG A 184 19.55 -4.04 10.61
N SER A 185 18.90 -5.13 10.97
CA SER A 185 17.52 -5.44 10.61
C SER A 185 16.69 -5.80 11.83
N PHE A 186 15.42 -5.45 11.78
CA PHE A 186 14.43 -5.87 12.77
C PHE A 186 13.11 -6.17 12.08
N GLY A 187 12.58 -7.37 12.29
CA GLY A 187 11.38 -7.87 11.65
C GLY A 187 10.16 -7.93 12.57
N VAL A 188 8.98 -7.89 11.98
CA VAL A 188 7.69 -8.13 12.64
C VAL A 188 6.83 -9.05 11.77
N ALA A 189 6.01 -9.88 12.40
CA ALA A 189 5.05 -10.73 11.69
C ALA A 189 3.64 -10.55 12.26
N PHE A 190 2.66 -10.59 11.37
CA PHE A 190 1.23 -10.56 11.67
C PHE A 190 0.61 -11.96 11.57
N ASP A 191 1.25 -12.87 10.85
CA ASP A 191 0.88 -14.28 10.78
C ASP A 191 2.00 -15.10 10.11
N GLY A 192 1.96 -16.45 10.27
CA GLY A 192 2.97 -17.36 9.75
C GLY A 192 2.87 -17.64 8.26
N CYS A 193 3.84 -18.39 7.74
CA CYS A 193 3.89 -18.86 6.35
C CYS A 193 3.40 -20.31 6.22
N THR A 194 3.07 -20.70 4.99
CA THR A 194 2.61 -22.04 4.64
C THR A 194 3.63 -22.72 3.73
N LEU A 195 4.14 -23.88 4.12
CA LEU A 195 5.03 -24.67 3.28
C LEU A 195 4.31 -25.16 2.01
N PRO A 196 5.02 -25.36 0.89
CA PRO A 196 4.43 -25.93 -0.31
C PRO A 196 3.80 -27.29 -0.03
N GLY A 197 2.55 -27.48 -0.47
CA GLY A 197 1.80 -28.72 -0.24
C GLY A 197 1.06 -28.81 1.10
N GLU A 198 1.38 -27.94 2.06
CA GLU A 198 0.72 -27.91 3.35
C GLU A 198 -0.51 -26.98 3.35
N THR A 199 -1.46 -27.27 4.23
CA THR A 199 -2.65 -26.46 4.46
C THR A 199 -2.54 -25.58 5.69
N GLU A 200 -1.78 -26.01 6.67
CA GLU A 200 -1.56 -25.30 7.94
C GLU A 200 -0.28 -24.45 7.87
N LYS A 201 -0.32 -23.34 8.57
CA LYS A 201 0.85 -22.47 8.71
C LYS A 201 1.87 -23.07 9.68
N LEU A 202 3.15 -22.77 9.47
CA LEU A 202 4.23 -23.22 10.39
C LEU A 202 4.04 -22.70 11.82
N PHE A 203 3.45 -21.50 11.95
CA PHE A 203 3.10 -20.90 13.23
C PHE A 203 1.95 -19.91 13.02
N HIS A 204 1.31 -19.48 14.10
CA HIS A 204 0.27 -18.47 14.06
C HIS A 204 0.60 -17.32 15.01
N VAL A 205 0.30 -16.10 14.56
CA VAL A 205 0.19 -14.93 15.42
C VAL A 205 -1.30 -14.72 15.69
N PRO A 206 -1.75 -14.59 16.94
CA PRO A 206 -3.17 -14.41 17.25
C PRO A 206 -3.75 -13.17 16.55
N HIS A 207 -5.00 -13.26 16.14
CA HIS A 207 -5.68 -12.14 15.47
C HIS A 207 -5.62 -10.86 16.33
N GLY A 208 -5.29 -9.74 15.72
CA GLY A 208 -5.11 -8.46 16.42
C GLY A 208 -3.79 -8.33 17.19
N ARG A 209 -2.83 -9.23 16.95
CA ARG A 209 -1.49 -9.19 17.54
C ARG A 209 -0.43 -8.99 16.48
N VAL A 210 0.77 -8.61 16.91
CA VAL A 210 2.00 -8.54 16.13
C VAL A 210 3.14 -9.17 16.91
N ALA A 211 3.87 -10.08 16.28
CA ALA A 211 5.08 -10.69 16.84
C ALA A 211 6.30 -9.86 16.44
N LEU A 212 7.13 -9.49 17.39
CA LEU A 212 8.32 -8.66 17.22
C LEU A 212 9.58 -9.51 17.20
N GLY A 213 10.48 -9.26 16.23
CA GLY A 213 11.78 -9.94 16.13
C GLY A 213 11.70 -11.38 15.63
N LEU A 214 10.65 -11.74 14.91
CA LEU A 214 10.50 -13.06 14.29
C LEU A 214 11.51 -13.24 13.15
N GLY A 215 12.07 -14.46 13.04
CA GLY A 215 12.97 -14.81 11.96
C GLY A 215 12.25 -15.21 10.67
N VAL A 216 13.00 -15.27 9.56
CA VAL A 216 12.45 -15.57 8.22
C VAL A 216 12.02 -17.02 8.02
N HIS A 217 12.36 -17.93 8.93
CA HIS A 217 11.89 -19.32 8.93
C HIS A 217 10.85 -19.58 10.04
N GLY A 218 10.34 -18.52 10.69
CA GLY A 218 9.42 -18.64 11.81
C GLY A 218 10.09 -18.88 13.16
N GLU A 219 11.38 -18.56 13.29
CA GLU A 219 12.05 -18.61 14.58
C GLU A 219 11.40 -17.63 15.55
N GLN A 220 11.28 -18.08 16.80
CA GLN A 220 10.55 -17.35 17.84
C GLN A 220 11.01 -15.89 17.95
N GLY A 221 10.04 -14.98 18.00
CA GLY A 221 10.26 -13.57 18.28
C GLY A 221 10.62 -13.29 19.74
N ILE A 222 10.96 -12.05 20.03
CA ILE A 222 11.35 -11.59 21.37
C ILE A 222 10.17 -11.08 22.20
N ASP A 223 9.06 -10.71 21.55
CA ASP A 223 7.88 -10.15 22.19
C ASP A 223 6.65 -10.26 21.27
N GLU A 224 5.46 -10.16 21.85
CA GLU A 224 4.18 -10.14 21.14
C GLU A 224 3.28 -9.05 21.71
N GLN A 225 2.83 -8.13 20.89
CA GLN A 225 2.04 -6.96 21.28
C GLN A 225 0.68 -6.93 20.55
N ASN A 226 -0.23 -6.04 20.99
CA ASN A 226 -1.43 -5.75 20.24
C ASN A 226 -1.08 -5.09 18.91
N LEU A 227 -1.84 -5.39 17.86
CA LEU A 227 -1.72 -4.69 16.59
C LEU A 227 -1.90 -3.18 16.81
N MET A 228 -1.02 -2.40 16.23
CA MET A 228 -0.92 -0.98 16.49
C MET A 228 -1.00 -0.17 15.20
N ARG A 229 -1.17 1.15 15.33
CA ARG A 229 -1.14 2.07 14.20
C ARG A 229 0.26 2.14 13.57
N PRO A 230 0.35 2.49 12.27
CA PRO A 230 1.63 2.57 11.55
C PRO A 230 2.68 3.43 12.24
N GLU A 231 2.28 4.55 12.86
CA GLU A 231 3.21 5.47 13.55
C GLU A 231 3.87 4.82 14.77
N ALA A 232 3.10 4.02 15.54
CA ALA A 232 3.63 3.30 16.68
C ALA A 232 4.55 2.14 16.25
N LEU A 233 4.19 1.45 15.17
CA LEU A 233 5.04 0.39 14.61
C LEU A 233 6.34 0.96 14.05
N ALA A 234 6.29 2.08 13.31
CA ALA A 234 7.47 2.79 12.82
C ALA A 234 8.39 3.21 13.96
N ALA A 235 7.85 3.73 15.07
CA ALA A 235 8.63 4.10 16.24
C ALA A 235 9.39 2.88 16.81
N ILE A 236 8.71 1.74 17.00
CA ILE A 236 9.34 0.51 17.52
C ILE A 236 10.47 0.04 16.59
N LEU A 237 10.24 -0.01 15.28
CA LEU A 237 11.23 -0.45 14.30
C LEU A 237 12.45 0.49 14.31
N CYS A 238 12.22 1.80 14.20
CA CYS A 238 13.29 2.78 14.15
C CYS A 238 14.07 2.87 15.46
N GLU A 239 13.39 2.94 16.62
CA GLU A 239 14.08 3.05 17.91
C GLU A 239 15.00 1.87 18.20
N ARG A 240 14.55 0.66 17.91
CA ARG A 240 15.36 -0.54 18.11
C ARG A 240 16.61 -0.52 17.24
N LEU A 241 16.47 -0.21 15.97
CA LEU A 241 17.58 -0.16 15.02
C LEU A 241 18.55 0.96 15.32
N LEU A 242 18.06 2.18 15.63
CA LEU A 242 18.92 3.33 15.91
C LEU A 242 19.72 3.19 17.22
N LYS A 243 19.22 2.44 18.20
CA LYS A 243 19.99 2.08 19.42
C LYS A 243 21.21 1.20 19.11
N GLU A 244 21.19 0.50 17.98
CA GLU A 244 22.26 -0.40 17.52
C GLU A 244 23.16 0.26 16.46
N ALA A 245 23.12 1.58 16.33
CA ALA A 245 23.97 2.31 15.39
C ALA A 245 25.46 1.99 15.65
N PRO A 246 26.25 1.66 14.61
CA PRO A 246 27.66 1.33 14.81
C PRO A 246 28.44 2.53 15.36
N PRO A 247 29.54 2.29 16.09
CA PRO A 247 30.40 3.37 16.56
C PRO A 247 30.87 4.27 15.40
N LYS A 248 30.77 5.57 15.55
CA LYS A 248 31.12 6.56 14.51
C LYS A 248 30.29 6.43 13.23
N ALA A 249 29.08 5.89 13.33
CA ALA A 249 28.12 5.95 12.23
C ALA A 249 27.89 7.40 11.83
N GLY A 250 27.99 7.72 10.55
CA GLY A 250 27.59 9.03 10.03
C GLY A 250 26.07 9.19 10.04
N SER A 251 25.59 10.34 9.62
CA SER A 251 24.15 10.61 9.48
C SER A 251 23.54 10.09 8.17
N ARG A 252 24.36 9.57 7.25
CA ARG A 252 23.89 9.06 5.96
C ARG A 252 23.58 7.57 6.06
N ILE A 253 22.35 7.21 5.73
CA ILE A 253 21.86 5.82 5.79
C ILE A 253 21.11 5.46 4.53
N THR A 254 21.11 4.18 4.17
CA THR A 254 20.03 3.63 3.37
C THR A 254 19.08 2.82 4.26
N ALA A 255 17.83 2.78 3.87
CA ALA A 255 16.81 2.00 4.55
C ALA A 255 16.08 1.12 3.53
N LEU A 256 15.85 -0.13 3.91
CA LEU A 256 15.07 -1.11 3.18
C LEU A 256 13.87 -1.50 4.04
N LEU A 257 12.65 -1.18 3.59
CA LEU A 257 11.43 -1.74 4.15
C LEU A 257 11.02 -2.96 3.33
N ASN A 258 11.22 -4.13 3.91
CA ASN A 258 11.08 -5.41 3.24
C ASN A 258 9.79 -6.13 3.65
N GLY A 259 8.94 -6.48 2.69
CA GLY A 259 7.78 -7.34 2.88
C GLY A 259 8.16 -8.82 2.91
N LEU A 260 7.51 -9.62 3.75
CA LEU A 260 7.82 -11.04 3.92
C LEU A 260 7.02 -11.97 2.99
N GLY A 261 6.22 -11.43 2.05
CA GLY A 261 5.50 -12.17 1.01
C GLY A 261 3.97 -12.14 1.15
N GLY A 262 3.43 -11.95 2.35
CA GLY A 262 1.99 -11.85 2.63
C GLY A 262 1.50 -10.42 2.89
N THR A 263 2.39 -9.44 2.90
CA THR A 263 2.04 -8.02 3.14
C THR A 263 1.99 -7.27 1.81
N LYS A 264 0.89 -6.54 1.58
CA LYS A 264 0.71 -5.77 0.34
C LYS A 264 1.69 -4.58 0.26
N TYR A 265 2.08 -4.22 -0.96
CA TYR A 265 2.96 -3.06 -1.19
C TYR A 265 2.36 -1.76 -0.64
N GLU A 266 1.05 -1.57 -0.75
CA GLU A 266 0.36 -0.38 -0.22
C GLU A 266 0.49 -0.29 1.30
N GLU A 267 0.47 -1.42 2.03
CA GLU A 267 0.69 -1.45 3.48
C GLU A 267 2.12 -1.06 3.83
N LEU A 268 3.11 -1.51 3.02
CA LEU A 268 4.50 -1.06 3.16
C LEU A 268 4.63 0.44 2.93
N PHE A 269 3.93 1.01 1.95
CA PHE A 269 3.97 2.46 1.70
C PHE A 269 3.32 3.27 2.82
N VAL A 270 2.23 2.78 3.41
CA VAL A 270 1.60 3.39 4.59
C VAL A 270 2.57 3.39 5.79
N LEU A 271 3.27 2.27 6.02
CA LEU A 271 4.28 2.20 7.08
C LEU A 271 5.50 3.09 6.78
N TRP A 272 5.92 3.16 5.50
CA TRP A 272 7.04 4.00 5.07
C TRP A 272 6.76 5.50 5.28
N GLU A 273 5.52 5.96 5.07
CA GLU A 273 5.09 7.33 5.36
C GLU A 273 5.37 7.72 6.83
N ALA A 274 5.22 6.78 7.76
CA ALA A 274 5.51 6.99 9.17
C ALA A 274 7.01 6.87 9.52
N ILE A 275 7.76 6.04 8.78
CA ILE A 275 9.20 5.81 9.01
C ILE A 275 10.04 7.03 8.59
N ILE A 276 9.76 7.65 7.44
CA ILE A 276 10.55 8.77 6.90
C ILE A 276 10.74 9.89 7.94
N PRO A 277 9.68 10.53 8.45
CA PRO A 277 9.84 11.64 9.38
C PRO A 277 10.51 11.23 10.68
N TYR A 278 10.38 9.96 11.10
CA TYR A 278 11.06 9.45 12.27
C TYR A 278 12.59 9.46 12.10
N LEU A 279 13.07 8.95 10.96
CA LEU A 279 14.51 8.92 10.65
C LEU A 279 15.08 10.32 10.40
N GLU A 280 14.36 11.18 9.67
CA GLU A 280 14.77 12.56 9.39
C GLU A 280 14.82 13.41 10.67
N ASN A 281 13.83 13.31 11.55
CA ASN A 281 13.82 13.99 12.84
C ASN A 281 14.93 13.49 13.78
N ALA A 282 15.37 12.24 13.63
CA ALA A 282 16.54 11.70 14.32
C ALA A 282 17.87 12.17 13.71
N GLY A 283 17.85 13.03 12.68
CA GLY A 283 19.03 13.65 12.06
C GLY A 283 19.68 12.81 10.95
N TYR A 284 19.00 11.79 10.43
CA TYR A 284 19.53 10.96 9.35
C TYR A 284 19.12 11.46 7.97
N THR A 285 20.03 11.35 7.02
CA THR A 285 19.79 11.60 5.59
C THR A 285 19.63 10.26 4.86
N LEU A 286 18.46 10.06 4.24
CA LEU A 286 18.15 8.85 3.48
C LEU A 286 18.81 8.87 2.10
N VAL A 287 19.61 7.85 1.79
CA VAL A 287 20.28 7.67 0.51
C VAL A 287 19.66 6.50 -0.23
N ALA A 288 18.95 6.79 -1.30
CA ALA A 288 18.35 5.79 -2.18
C ALA A 288 17.62 4.66 -1.43
N PRO A 289 16.69 4.97 -0.51
CA PRO A 289 15.92 3.96 0.22
C PRO A 289 15.07 3.13 -0.75
N ILE A 290 14.71 1.93 -0.33
CA ILE A 290 13.86 1.03 -1.11
C ILE A 290 12.79 0.38 -0.24
N ALA A 291 11.63 0.08 -0.83
CA ALA A 291 10.57 -0.69 -0.20
C ALA A 291 10.05 -1.74 -1.19
N GLY A 292 9.75 -2.93 -0.68
CA GLY A 292 9.23 -4.04 -1.50
C GLY A 292 9.58 -5.40 -0.93
N GLU A 293 9.37 -6.45 -1.71
CA GLU A 293 9.77 -7.81 -1.37
C GLU A 293 11.19 -8.07 -1.90
N TYR A 294 12.13 -8.26 -0.98
CA TYR A 294 13.53 -8.55 -1.32
C TYR A 294 14.03 -9.84 -0.66
N ILE A 295 13.62 -10.12 0.57
CA ILE A 295 13.77 -11.42 1.23
C ILE A 295 12.44 -11.77 1.84
N THR A 296 11.73 -12.74 1.24
CA THR A 296 10.44 -13.19 1.73
C THR A 296 10.58 -14.42 2.64
N SER A 297 9.47 -14.83 3.19
CA SER A 297 9.30 -16.12 3.87
C SER A 297 8.03 -16.77 3.35
N LEU A 298 8.06 -17.24 2.10
CA LEU A 298 6.90 -17.73 1.38
C LEU A 298 5.75 -16.69 1.41
N ASP A 299 4.63 -17.02 2.06
CA ASP A 299 3.43 -16.19 2.21
C ASP A 299 3.28 -15.58 3.62
N MET A 300 4.38 -15.41 4.36
CA MET A 300 4.35 -14.82 5.71
C MET A 300 3.82 -13.39 5.67
N ALA A 301 2.78 -13.11 6.44
CA ALA A 301 2.31 -11.75 6.66
C ALA A 301 3.22 -11.04 7.65
N GLY A 302 4.00 -10.08 7.16
CA GLY A 302 4.97 -9.36 7.99
C GLY A 302 5.88 -8.46 7.17
N CYS A 303 6.74 -7.74 7.85
CA CYS A 303 7.76 -6.89 7.24
C CYS A 303 9.00 -6.76 8.14
N SER A 304 10.10 -6.28 7.57
CA SER A 304 11.29 -5.90 8.32
C SER A 304 11.83 -4.56 7.83
N LEU A 305 12.39 -3.79 8.76
CA LEU A 305 13.17 -2.60 8.44
C LEU A 305 14.65 -2.93 8.59
N THR A 306 15.42 -2.61 7.56
CA THR A 306 16.89 -2.72 7.55
C THR A 306 17.48 -1.34 7.37
N ILE A 307 18.47 -0.99 8.18
CA ILE A 307 19.26 0.25 8.06
C ILE A 307 20.73 -0.13 7.84
N THR A 308 21.34 0.48 6.83
CA THR A 308 22.79 0.42 6.61
C THR A 308 23.35 1.83 6.72
N TRP A 309 24.29 2.06 7.66
CA TRP A 309 25.00 3.34 7.82
C TRP A 309 26.10 3.42 6.77
N LEU A 310 26.03 4.44 5.93
CA LEU A 310 26.88 4.59 4.78
C LEU A 310 28.05 5.55 5.09
N ASP A 311 29.26 5.12 4.78
CA ASP A 311 30.37 6.03 4.50
C ASP A 311 30.41 6.33 3.00
N GLU A 312 31.32 7.20 2.56
CA GLU A 312 31.41 7.65 1.18
C GLU A 312 31.60 6.49 0.20
N GLU A 313 32.39 5.49 0.57
CA GLU A 313 32.65 4.34 -0.30
C GLU A 313 31.46 3.38 -0.36
N LEU A 314 30.85 3.06 0.77
CA LEU A 314 29.65 2.21 0.82
C LEU A 314 28.48 2.88 0.08
N GLU A 315 28.33 4.21 0.22
CA GLU A 315 27.33 4.98 -0.53
C GLU A 315 27.55 4.89 -2.04
N ARG A 316 28.78 5.07 -2.49
CA ARG A 316 29.15 4.93 -3.90
C ARG A 316 28.73 3.57 -4.46
N PHE A 317 29.02 2.48 -3.74
CA PHE A 317 28.68 1.12 -4.19
C PHE A 317 27.18 0.81 -4.02
N TRP A 318 26.52 1.32 -3.00
CA TRP A 318 25.07 1.21 -2.87
C TRP A 318 24.34 1.88 -4.04
N CYS A 319 24.77 3.06 -4.43
CA CYS A 319 24.19 3.84 -5.51
C CYS A 319 24.64 3.40 -6.92
N ALA A 320 25.64 2.53 -7.03
CA ALA A 320 26.15 2.05 -8.32
C ALA A 320 25.06 1.34 -9.13
N PRO A 321 25.12 1.44 -10.48
CA PRO A 321 24.19 0.78 -11.38
C PRO A 321 24.10 -0.73 -11.10
N VAL A 322 22.90 -1.28 -11.33
CA VAL A 322 22.61 -2.70 -11.17
C VAL A 322 21.51 -3.13 -12.14
N ASP A 323 21.66 -4.29 -12.74
CA ASP A 323 20.65 -4.93 -13.57
C ASP A 323 20.56 -6.42 -13.21
N SER A 324 19.59 -6.74 -12.36
CA SER A 324 19.23 -8.10 -12.00
C SER A 324 17.71 -8.28 -12.15
N ALA A 325 17.23 -9.50 -12.02
CA ALA A 325 15.80 -9.78 -12.19
C ALA A 325 14.93 -9.05 -11.16
N ALA A 326 15.41 -8.93 -9.93
CA ALA A 326 14.65 -8.37 -8.81
C ALA A 326 15.06 -6.95 -8.42
N PHE A 327 16.22 -6.48 -8.84
CA PHE A 327 16.71 -5.16 -8.47
C PHE A 327 17.39 -4.46 -9.65
N ARG A 328 16.82 -3.33 -10.03
CA ARG A 328 17.33 -2.51 -11.14
C ARG A 328 17.54 -1.08 -10.68
N ARG A 329 18.72 -0.57 -10.95
CA ARG A 329 19.06 0.84 -10.73
C ARG A 329 19.95 1.31 -11.87
N ASN A 330 19.44 2.24 -12.67
CA ASN A 330 20.20 2.86 -13.72
C ASN A 330 21.12 3.97 -13.17
N ALA A 331 22.16 4.33 -13.90
CA ALA A 331 22.94 5.54 -13.65
C ALA A 331 22.08 6.78 -14.02
N VAL A 332 21.15 7.14 -13.16
CA VAL A 332 20.35 8.36 -13.33
C VAL A 332 21.04 9.47 -12.55
N THR A 333 21.36 10.57 -13.22
CA THR A 333 21.72 11.82 -12.55
C THR A 333 20.47 12.29 -11.79
N ARG A 334 20.42 12.06 -10.48
CA ARG A 334 19.34 12.60 -9.66
C ARG A 334 19.49 14.10 -9.60
N VAL A 335 18.47 14.83 -10.00
CA VAL A 335 18.36 16.24 -9.67
C VAL A 335 18.30 16.32 -8.15
N GLN A 336 19.29 16.95 -7.54
CA GLN A 336 19.35 17.13 -6.10
C GLN A 336 18.13 17.93 -5.63
N ASP A 337 17.57 17.51 -4.51
CA ASP A 337 16.62 18.23 -3.66
C ASP A 337 15.41 18.87 -4.37
N HIS A 338 14.52 18.02 -4.85
CA HIS A 338 13.12 18.38 -4.68
C HIS A 338 12.71 17.93 -3.25
N ALA A 339 12.79 18.86 -2.28
CA ALA A 339 11.87 18.77 -1.17
C ALA A 339 10.52 18.41 -1.79
N LEU A 340 9.90 17.30 -1.35
CA LEU A 340 8.50 17.03 -1.66
C LEU A 340 7.75 18.22 -1.11
N SER A 341 7.62 19.29 -1.92
CA SER A 341 6.60 20.27 -1.68
C SER A 341 5.31 19.46 -1.82
N VAL A 342 4.75 19.08 -0.68
CA VAL A 342 3.34 18.74 -0.64
C VAL A 342 2.68 19.92 -1.34
N LEU A 343 2.19 19.71 -2.56
CA LEU A 343 1.35 20.69 -3.24
C LEU A 343 0.12 20.77 -2.34
N THR A 344 0.21 21.67 -1.35
CA THR A 344 -0.97 22.05 -0.58
C THR A 344 -1.83 22.78 -1.56
N ASP A 345 -3.05 22.30 -1.76
CA ASP A 345 -4.05 23.02 -2.52
C ASP A 345 -4.08 24.47 -2.04
N ALA A 346 -4.09 25.42 -2.98
CA ALA A 346 -4.26 26.81 -2.61
C ALA A 346 -5.53 26.94 -1.76
N PRO A 347 -5.50 27.70 -0.65
CA PRO A 347 -6.69 27.83 0.19
C PRO A 347 -7.87 28.26 -0.67
N ALA A 348 -9.00 27.52 -0.54
CA ALA A 348 -10.21 27.80 -1.28
C ALA A 348 -10.66 29.26 -1.01
N VAL A 349 -10.87 30.03 -2.06
CA VAL A 349 -11.36 31.40 -1.97
C VAL A 349 -12.86 31.39 -2.21
N TYR A 350 -13.65 31.72 -1.19
CA TYR A 350 -15.10 31.78 -1.29
C TYR A 350 -15.59 33.20 -1.49
N MET A 351 -16.59 33.38 -2.36
CA MET A 351 -17.26 34.68 -2.54
C MET A 351 -18.14 34.96 -1.33
N LYS A 352 -17.96 36.16 -0.74
CA LYS A 352 -18.77 36.61 0.39
C LYS A 352 -20.13 37.07 -0.10
N SER A 353 -21.21 36.68 0.60
CA SER A 353 -22.54 37.28 0.40
C SER A 353 -22.55 38.75 0.85
N LEU A 354 -23.16 39.57 0.05
CA LEU A 354 -23.33 41.01 0.33
C LEU A 354 -24.50 41.30 1.30
N THR A 355 -25.37 40.32 1.56
CA THR A 355 -26.58 40.49 2.38
C THR A 355 -26.56 39.56 3.62
N ASP A 356 -27.31 39.96 4.66
CA ASP A 356 -27.53 39.11 5.82
C ASP A 356 -28.38 37.88 5.46
N ALA A 357 -29.41 38.09 4.61
CA ALA A 357 -30.27 36.99 4.14
C ALA A 357 -29.48 35.91 3.37
N GLY A 358 -28.51 36.32 2.55
CA GLY A 358 -27.63 35.37 1.88
C GLY A 358 -26.73 34.60 2.86
N ARG A 359 -26.17 35.28 3.86
CA ARG A 359 -25.37 34.61 4.93
C ARG A 359 -26.23 33.65 5.76
N ASP A 360 -27.49 34.00 6.03
CA ASP A 360 -28.47 33.12 6.68
C ASP A 360 -28.76 31.90 5.82
N GLY A 361 -28.97 32.07 4.52
CA GLY A 361 -29.15 31.01 3.54
C GLY A 361 -27.94 30.06 3.51
N GLY A 362 -26.73 30.61 3.52
CA GLY A 362 -25.49 29.82 3.61
C GLY A 362 -25.43 28.98 4.88
N ARG A 363 -25.78 29.55 6.05
CA ARG A 363 -25.84 28.81 7.33
C ARG A 363 -26.88 27.68 7.30
N CYS A 364 -28.03 27.92 6.67
CA CYS A 364 -29.05 26.89 6.50
C CYS A 364 -28.54 25.71 5.67
N VAL A 365 -27.90 25.96 4.52
CA VAL A 365 -27.31 24.91 3.67
C VAL A 365 -26.24 24.13 4.42
N ALA A 366 -25.30 24.80 5.09
CA ALA A 366 -24.25 24.15 5.85
C ALA A 366 -24.82 23.27 6.98
N SER A 367 -25.85 23.72 7.70
CA SER A 367 -26.53 22.93 8.72
C SER A 367 -27.14 21.65 8.15
N ILE A 368 -27.71 21.70 6.95
CA ILE A 368 -28.23 20.51 6.25
C ILE A 368 -27.09 19.55 5.89
N MET A 369 -25.96 20.07 5.34
CA MET A 369 -24.82 19.23 5.00
C MET A 369 -24.21 18.53 6.22
N VAL A 370 -24.17 19.20 7.37
CA VAL A 370 -23.73 18.58 8.64
C VAL A 370 -24.67 17.44 9.06
N LYS A 371 -25.98 17.65 9.01
CA LYS A 371 -26.96 16.59 9.34
C LYS A 371 -26.86 15.40 8.38
N LEU A 372 -26.67 15.65 7.08
CA LEU A 372 -26.43 14.61 6.08
C LEU A 372 -25.17 13.81 6.38
N SER A 373 -24.09 14.50 6.77
CA SER A 373 -22.84 13.85 7.16
C SER A 373 -23.04 12.89 8.34
N HIS A 374 -23.74 13.31 9.39
CA HIS A 374 -24.04 12.44 10.53
C HIS A 374 -24.86 11.21 10.11
N ALA A 375 -25.96 11.42 9.39
CA ALA A 375 -26.85 10.33 9.01
C ALA A 375 -26.19 9.31 8.08
N LEU A 376 -25.38 9.77 7.11
CA LEU A 376 -24.68 8.87 6.19
C LEU A 376 -23.50 8.14 6.86
N THR A 377 -22.86 8.75 7.86
CA THR A 377 -21.86 8.08 8.67
C THR A 377 -22.48 6.99 9.57
N GLU A 378 -23.62 7.27 10.18
CA GLU A 378 -24.36 6.28 10.95
C GLU A 378 -24.85 5.10 10.09
N ALA A 379 -25.23 5.36 8.85
CA ALA A 379 -25.68 4.35 7.89
C ALA A 379 -24.55 3.63 7.12
N GLU A 380 -23.27 3.97 7.36
CA GLU A 380 -22.13 3.45 6.59
C GLU A 380 -22.12 1.93 6.48
N ALA A 381 -22.23 1.25 7.63
CA ALA A 381 -22.17 -0.22 7.69
C ALA A 381 -23.37 -0.86 6.98
N GLU A 382 -24.58 -0.33 7.14
CA GLU A 382 -25.80 -0.84 6.50
C GLU A 382 -25.74 -0.68 4.98
N LEU A 383 -25.36 0.51 4.50
CA LEU A 383 -25.20 0.78 3.07
C LEU A 383 -24.12 -0.09 2.42
N GLY A 384 -23.01 -0.35 3.14
CA GLY A 384 -21.96 -1.27 2.70
C GLY A 384 -22.46 -2.72 2.61
N GLN A 385 -23.26 -3.18 3.58
CA GLN A 385 -23.87 -4.52 3.54
C GLN A 385 -24.84 -4.68 2.37
N ILE A 386 -25.69 -3.68 2.12
CA ILE A 386 -26.61 -3.69 0.97
C ILE A 386 -25.82 -3.76 -0.34
N ASP A 387 -24.79 -2.95 -0.47
CA ASP A 387 -23.95 -2.91 -1.66
C ASP A 387 -23.17 -4.20 -1.91
N ALA A 388 -22.71 -4.87 -0.87
CA ALA A 388 -21.96 -6.14 -0.99
C ALA A 388 -22.75 -7.28 -1.69
N HIS A 389 -24.08 -7.18 -1.76
CA HIS A 389 -24.91 -8.15 -2.50
C HIS A 389 -24.92 -7.89 -4.02
N ALA A 390 -24.65 -6.67 -4.47
CA ALA A 390 -24.74 -6.25 -5.87
C ALA A 390 -23.51 -5.50 -6.38
N GLY A 391 -22.57 -5.16 -5.49
CA GLY A 391 -21.37 -4.39 -5.76
C GLY A 391 -20.16 -4.94 -5.03
N ASP A 392 -19.22 -4.07 -4.69
CA ASP A 392 -17.98 -4.34 -3.96
C ASP A 392 -18.02 -3.95 -2.47
N GLY A 393 -19.19 -3.49 -1.99
CA GLY A 393 -19.42 -3.17 -0.57
C GLY A 393 -18.88 -1.80 -0.13
N ASP A 394 -18.41 -0.97 -1.07
CA ASP A 394 -17.74 0.30 -0.76
C ASP A 394 -18.67 1.52 -0.71
N HIS A 395 -19.96 1.36 -1.09
CA HIS A 395 -20.92 2.48 -1.21
C HIS A 395 -21.10 3.24 0.10
N GLY A 396 -21.26 2.55 1.22
CA GLY A 396 -21.42 3.18 2.54
C GLY A 396 -20.22 4.05 2.90
N GLN A 397 -19.02 3.54 2.73
CA GLN A 397 -17.77 4.25 3.01
C GLN A 397 -17.58 5.45 2.08
N GLY A 398 -17.91 5.32 0.79
CA GLY A 398 -17.87 6.43 -0.17
C GLY A 398 -18.82 7.56 0.23
N MET A 399 -20.07 7.22 0.59
CA MET A 399 -21.07 8.18 1.01
C MET A 399 -20.69 8.90 2.30
N ALA A 400 -20.22 8.19 3.32
CA ALA A 400 -19.77 8.78 4.58
C ALA A 400 -18.60 9.75 4.39
N ARG A 401 -17.55 9.35 3.64
CA ARG A 401 -16.40 10.21 3.34
C ARG A 401 -16.79 11.46 2.54
N GLY A 402 -17.62 11.29 1.51
CA GLY A 402 -18.11 12.40 0.69
C GLY A 402 -18.92 13.40 1.50
N ALA A 403 -19.87 12.93 2.32
CA ALA A 403 -20.70 13.76 3.17
C ALA A 403 -19.89 14.51 4.25
N ALA A 404 -18.91 13.83 4.87
CA ALA A 404 -18.02 14.47 5.86
C ALA A 404 -17.19 15.61 5.25
N ALA A 405 -16.62 15.39 4.07
CA ALA A 405 -15.88 16.42 3.34
C ALA A 405 -16.76 17.59 2.93
N SER A 406 -17.97 17.31 2.44
CA SER A 406 -18.97 18.33 2.09
C SER A 406 -19.37 19.18 3.28
N ALA A 407 -19.62 18.59 4.43
CA ALA A 407 -19.96 19.32 5.65
C ALA A 407 -18.80 20.25 6.08
N LYS A 408 -17.57 19.76 6.02
CA LYS A 408 -16.38 20.56 6.33
C LYS A 408 -16.21 21.74 5.38
N ALA A 409 -16.36 21.53 4.07
CA ALA A 409 -16.25 22.59 3.07
C ALA A 409 -17.38 23.61 3.19
N ALA A 410 -18.62 23.16 3.46
CA ALA A 410 -19.76 24.04 3.70
C ALA A 410 -19.54 24.96 4.92
N LEU A 411 -19.02 24.42 6.02
CA LEU A 411 -18.71 25.20 7.22
C LEU A 411 -17.61 26.24 6.94
N ALA A 412 -16.55 25.87 6.25
CA ALA A 412 -15.47 26.79 5.87
C ALA A 412 -15.99 27.93 4.96
N ALA A 413 -16.87 27.62 4.02
CA ALA A 413 -17.52 28.65 3.18
C ALA A 413 -18.39 29.60 4.01
N VAL A 414 -19.15 29.10 4.98
CA VAL A 414 -19.95 29.93 5.92
C VAL A 414 -19.06 30.83 6.77
N GLU A 415 -17.94 30.31 7.28
CA GLU A 415 -16.96 31.12 8.04
C GLU A 415 -16.38 32.27 7.19
N ALA A 416 -16.19 32.02 5.90
CA ALA A 416 -15.81 33.07 4.93
C ALA A 416 -16.94 34.05 4.60
N GLY A 417 -18.18 33.81 5.06
CA GLY A 417 -19.35 34.66 4.82
C GLY A 417 -20.09 34.43 3.51
N ALA A 418 -19.94 33.24 2.93
CA ALA A 418 -20.56 32.85 1.66
C ALA A 418 -22.09 32.68 1.77
N GLY A 419 -22.79 32.87 0.65
CA GLY A 419 -24.20 32.58 0.51
C GLY A 419 -24.51 31.13 0.12
N PRO A 420 -25.79 30.75 -0.03
CA PRO A 420 -26.21 29.37 -0.20
C PRO A 420 -25.70 28.69 -1.48
N ALA A 421 -25.58 29.43 -2.59
CA ALA A 421 -25.05 28.90 -3.85
C ALA A 421 -23.58 28.50 -3.71
N THR A 422 -22.76 29.43 -3.20
CA THR A 422 -21.32 29.19 -2.97
C THR A 422 -21.09 28.07 -1.93
N VAL A 423 -21.84 28.04 -0.84
CA VAL A 423 -21.76 27.01 0.19
C VAL A 423 -22.07 25.63 -0.39
N LEU A 424 -23.16 25.49 -1.16
CA LEU A 424 -23.52 24.19 -1.75
C LEU A 424 -22.58 23.77 -2.87
N ALA A 425 -22.05 24.72 -3.67
CA ALA A 425 -21.05 24.43 -4.69
C ALA A 425 -19.75 23.91 -4.06
N ALA A 426 -19.26 24.55 -3.00
CA ALA A 426 -18.07 24.08 -2.25
C ALA A 426 -18.28 22.67 -1.64
N ALA A 427 -19.48 22.43 -1.11
CA ALA A 427 -19.85 21.11 -0.61
C ALA A 427 -19.88 20.05 -1.73
N ALA A 428 -20.37 20.41 -2.91
CA ALA A 428 -20.43 19.52 -4.07
C ALA A 428 -19.03 19.11 -4.57
N ASP A 429 -18.12 20.07 -4.68
CA ASP A 429 -16.73 19.82 -5.10
C ASP A 429 -16.01 18.90 -4.10
N ALA A 430 -16.15 19.18 -2.81
CA ALA A 430 -15.58 18.35 -1.76
C ALA A 430 -16.16 16.92 -1.72
N TRP A 431 -17.46 16.79 -2.03
CA TRP A 431 -18.10 15.47 -2.18
C TRP A 431 -17.48 14.69 -3.34
N ALA A 432 -17.39 15.29 -4.51
CA ALA A 432 -16.83 14.66 -5.70
C ALA A 432 -15.39 14.20 -5.48
N ASP A 433 -14.59 15.02 -4.78
CA ASP A 433 -13.17 14.72 -4.49
C ASP A 433 -13.01 13.55 -3.53
N ARG A 434 -13.82 13.43 -2.49
CA ARG A 434 -13.61 12.50 -1.38
C ARG A 434 -14.46 11.24 -1.41
N ALA A 435 -15.65 11.28 -2.00
CA ALA A 435 -16.48 10.08 -2.14
C ALA A 435 -15.90 9.07 -3.13
N GLY A 436 -15.27 9.57 -4.19
CA GLY A 436 -14.67 8.75 -5.25
C GLY A 436 -15.70 7.97 -6.08
N GLY A 437 -15.18 7.21 -7.03
CA GLY A 437 -15.99 6.32 -7.87
C GLY A 437 -17.10 7.01 -8.68
N THR A 438 -18.00 6.21 -9.23
CA THR A 438 -19.16 6.71 -10.01
C THR A 438 -20.14 7.45 -9.12
N SER A 439 -20.40 6.97 -7.91
CA SER A 439 -21.31 7.60 -6.97
C SER A 439 -20.84 8.99 -6.57
N GLY A 440 -19.54 9.16 -6.27
CA GLY A 440 -18.98 10.46 -5.93
C GLY A 440 -19.13 11.49 -7.04
N ALA A 441 -18.85 11.09 -8.29
CA ALA A 441 -19.00 11.95 -9.45
C ALA A 441 -20.47 12.37 -9.71
N LEU A 442 -21.41 11.43 -9.58
CA LEU A 442 -22.83 11.71 -9.80
C LEU A 442 -23.43 12.60 -8.72
N TRP A 443 -23.12 12.30 -7.45
CA TRP A 443 -23.58 13.12 -6.32
C TRP A 443 -22.98 14.53 -6.37
N GLY A 444 -21.66 14.66 -6.57
CA GLY A 444 -21.01 15.96 -6.69
C GLY A 444 -21.58 16.80 -7.84
N ALA A 445 -21.72 16.20 -9.02
CA ALA A 445 -22.31 16.90 -10.18
C ALA A 445 -23.79 17.28 -9.95
N GLY A 446 -24.56 16.44 -9.28
CA GLY A 446 -25.94 16.72 -8.90
C GLY A 446 -26.05 17.89 -7.91
N LEU A 447 -25.27 17.86 -6.84
CA LEU A 447 -25.22 18.94 -5.84
C LEU A 447 -24.73 20.24 -6.45
N PHE A 448 -23.71 20.20 -7.33
CA PHE A 448 -23.27 21.41 -8.04
C PHE A 448 -24.37 21.96 -8.96
N ALA A 449 -25.04 21.10 -9.73
CA ALA A 449 -26.18 21.56 -10.55
C ALA A 449 -27.32 22.14 -9.70
N PHE A 450 -27.55 21.57 -8.52
CA PHE A 450 -28.51 22.10 -7.56
C PHE A 450 -28.13 23.53 -7.10
N SER A 451 -26.84 23.74 -6.75
CA SER A 451 -26.36 25.04 -6.26
C SER A 451 -26.61 26.18 -7.26
N THR A 452 -26.61 25.88 -8.55
CA THR A 452 -26.84 26.87 -9.61
C THR A 452 -28.26 27.49 -9.62
N ALA A 453 -29.20 26.90 -8.86
CA ALA A 453 -30.55 27.44 -8.70
C ALA A 453 -30.67 28.43 -7.53
N PHE A 454 -29.61 28.55 -6.71
CA PHE A 454 -29.61 29.46 -5.56
C PHE A 454 -28.98 30.81 -5.91
N ASP A 455 -29.38 31.83 -5.15
CA ASP A 455 -28.81 33.18 -5.18
C ASP A 455 -28.09 33.42 -3.84
N ASP A 456 -26.81 33.80 -3.89
CA ASP A 456 -26.00 34.07 -2.70
C ASP A 456 -26.50 35.30 -1.89
N SER A 457 -27.46 36.07 -2.40
CA SER A 457 -28.03 37.23 -1.71
C SER A 457 -29.31 36.92 -0.92
N ALA A 458 -29.87 35.72 -1.00
CA ALA A 458 -31.18 35.37 -0.44
C ALA A 458 -31.18 33.96 0.22
N VAL A 459 -32.13 33.74 1.11
CA VAL A 459 -32.45 32.38 1.60
C VAL A 459 -33.18 31.62 0.48
N PRO A 460 -32.80 30.35 0.19
CA PRO A 460 -33.49 29.56 -0.83
C PRO A 460 -34.98 29.41 -0.56
N ASP A 461 -35.80 29.68 -1.58
CA ASP A 461 -37.26 29.56 -1.54
C ASP A 461 -37.76 28.25 -2.21
N ALA A 462 -39.09 28.06 -2.22
CA ALA A 462 -39.72 26.87 -2.82
C ALA A 462 -39.38 26.72 -4.31
N GLN A 463 -39.28 27.82 -5.06
CA GLN A 463 -38.99 27.79 -6.49
C GLN A 463 -37.52 27.40 -6.75
N SER A 464 -36.60 27.98 -6.00
CA SER A 464 -35.17 27.66 -6.12
C SER A 464 -34.88 26.21 -5.71
N LEU A 465 -35.53 25.68 -4.67
CA LEU A 465 -35.44 24.26 -4.28
C LEU A 465 -35.96 23.34 -5.38
N SER A 466 -37.11 23.63 -5.97
CA SER A 466 -37.70 22.83 -7.06
C SER A 466 -36.81 22.86 -8.31
N THR A 467 -36.32 24.05 -8.68
CA THR A 467 -35.42 24.23 -9.83
C THR A 467 -34.11 23.49 -9.60
N GLY A 468 -33.56 23.57 -8.39
CA GLY A 468 -32.31 22.88 -8.00
C GLY A 468 -32.41 21.36 -8.07
N LEU A 469 -33.48 20.78 -7.51
CA LEU A 469 -33.77 19.36 -7.60
C LEU A 469 -33.87 18.86 -9.05
N ARG A 470 -34.60 19.63 -9.89
CA ARG A 470 -34.73 19.29 -11.30
C ARG A 470 -33.39 19.31 -12.03
N ARG A 471 -32.58 20.37 -11.83
CA ARG A 471 -31.24 20.48 -12.41
C ARG A 471 -30.33 19.34 -11.96
N ALA A 472 -30.38 18.97 -10.67
CA ALA A 472 -29.64 17.83 -10.14
C ALA A 472 -30.04 16.53 -10.83
N MET A 473 -31.34 16.23 -10.93
CA MET A 473 -31.88 15.06 -11.59
C MET A 473 -31.46 14.99 -13.07
N GLU A 474 -31.63 16.11 -13.80
CA GLU A 474 -31.23 16.20 -15.22
C GLU A 474 -29.73 15.97 -15.40
N LYS A 475 -28.91 16.56 -14.54
CA LYS A 475 -27.45 16.41 -14.58
C LYS A 475 -27.02 14.97 -14.32
N ILE A 476 -27.57 14.32 -13.28
CA ILE A 476 -27.30 12.91 -12.96
C ILE A 476 -27.77 11.99 -14.10
N THR A 477 -28.93 12.24 -14.66
CA THR A 477 -29.48 11.49 -15.82
C THR A 477 -28.55 11.62 -17.03
N ALA A 478 -28.12 12.83 -17.35
CA ALA A 478 -27.25 13.08 -18.50
C ALA A 478 -25.89 12.37 -18.38
N LEU A 479 -25.31 12.32 -17.17
CA LEU A 479 -24.04 11.68 -16.90
C LEU A 479 -24.16 10.17 -16.74
N GLY A 480 -25.07 9.72 -15.89
CA GLY A 480 -25.23 8.30 -15.53
C GLY A 480 -26.03 7.51 -16.56
N LYS A 481 -26.81 8.17 -17.43
CA LYS A 481 -27.71 7.57 -18.43
C LYS A 481 -28.73 6.59 -17.86
N ALA A 482 -28.90 6.59 -16.53
CA ALA A 482 -29.85 5.75 -15.83
C ALA A 482 -31.26 6.35 -15.90
N LYS A 483 -32.26 5.48 -15.91
CA LYS A 483 -33.68 5.84 -15.86
C LYS A 483 -34.40 4.97 -14.81
N PRO A 484 -35.59 5.37 -14.35
CA PRO A 484 -36.38 4.55 -13.46
C PRO A 484 -36.58 3.13 -13.99
N GLY A 485 -36.39 2.13 -13.14
CA GLY A 485 -36.41 0.70 -13.47
C GLY A 485 -35.03 0.09 -13.77
N ASP A 486 -33.96 0.89 -13.78
CA ASP A 486 -32.59 0.38 -13.99
C ASP A 486 -31.90 -0.09 -12.69
N LYS A 487 -32.58 0.03 -11.54
CA LYS A 487 -32.07 -0.28 -10.20
C LYS A 487 -30.85 0.57 -9.83
N THR A 488 -31.09 1.87 -9.66
CA THR A 488 -30.09 2.87 -9.38
C THR A 488 -30.65 3.97 -8.46
N LEU A 489 -29.83 4.93 -8.04
CA LEU A 489 -30.29 6.10 -7.30
C LEU A 489 -31.41 6.90 -8.00
N MET A 490 -31.54 6.76 -9.33
CA MET A 490 -32.60 7.42 -10.11
C MET A 490 -33.99 6.91 -9.76
N ASP A 491 -34.11 5.66 -9.32
CA ASP A 491 -35.36 5.06 -8.88
C ASP A 491 -35.94 5.74 -7.64
N ALA A 492 -35.08 6.36 -6.83
CA ALA A 492 -35.47 7.18 -5.65
C ALA A 492 -35.56 8.67 -5.96
N LEU A 493 -34.64 9.19 -6.80
CA LEU A 493 -34.55 10.63 -7.09
C LEU A 493 -35.72 11.13 -7.95
N VAL A 494 -36.13 10.39 -8.99
CA VAL A 494 -37.24 10.82 -9.87
C VAL A 494 -38.54 10.95 -9.09
N PRO A 495 -38.99 9.97 -8.28
CA PRO A 495 -40.20 10.14 -7.45
C PRO A 495 -40.09 11.28 -6.44
N LEU A 496 -38.91 11.54 -5.89
CA LEU A 496 -38.67 12.70 -5.02
C LEU A 496 -39.00 14.01 -5.73
N VAL A 497 -38.40 14.22 -6.91
CA VAL A 497 -38.59 15.45 -7.69
C VAL A 497 -40.02 15.62 -8.12
N GLU A 498 -40.64 14.61 -8.72
CA GLU A 498 -42.00 14.66 -9.24
C GLU A 498 -43.03 14.94 -8.12
N ARG A 499 -42.90 14.23 -6.98
CA ARG A 499 -43.84 14.43 -5.86
C ARG A 499 -43.66 15.80 -5.19
N PHE A 500 -42.42 16.30 -5.06
CA PHE A 500 -42.17 17.63 -4.52
C PHE A 500 -42.82 18.72 -5.38
N GLU A 501 -42.59 18.67 -6.69
CA GLU A 501 -43.20 19.64 -7.61
C GLU A 501 -44.74 19.56 -7.66
N GLN A 502 -45.27 18.32 -7.57
CA GLN A 502 -46.71 18.14 -7.46
C GLN A 502 -47.29 18.83 -6.21
N GLY A 503 -46.64 18.66 -5.04
CA GLY A 503 -47.05 19.28 -3.79
C GLY A 503 -47.07 20.80 -3.87
N LEU A 504 -46.00 21.38 -4.43
CA LEU A 504 -45.93 22.83 -4.64
C LEU A 504 -47.02 23.34 -5.57
N ARG A 505 -47.31 22.64 -6.67
CA ARG A 505 -48.44 23.02 -7.58
C ARG A 505 -49.81 22.90 -6.91
N GLN A 506 -49.96 22.04 -5.89
CA GLN A 506 -51.16 21.89 -5.09
C GLN A 506 -51.27 22.90 -3.91
N GLY A 507 -50.28 23.80 -3.79
CA GLY A 507 -50.26 24.80 -2.73
C GLY A 507 -49.77 24.26 -1.37
N GLU A 508 -49.13 23.08 -1.32
CA GLU A 508 -48.50 22.59 -0.09
C GLU A 508 -47.32 23.49 0.28
N ASN A 509 -47.13 23.75 1.56
CA ASN A 509 -45.90 24.42 2.01
C ASN A 509 -44.67 23.53 1.77
N VAL A 510 -43.47 24.16 1.70
CA VAL A 510 -42.20 23.49 1.37
C VAL A 510 -41.95 22.28 2.25
N SER A 511 -42.08 22.41 3.55
CA SER A 511 -41.81 21.32 4.51
C SER A 511 -42.73 20.12 4.30
N LYS A 512 -44.03 20.36 4.10
CA LYS A 512 -45.03 19.31 3.84
C LYS A 512 -44.76 18.65 2.49
N ALA A 513 -44.58 19.43 1.42
CA ALA A 513 -44.31 18.93 0.07
C ALA A 513 -43.05 18.06 0.04
N TRP A 514 -41.96 18.50 0.73
CA TRP A 514 -40.72 17.76 0.80
C TRP A 514 -40.87 16.47 1.58
N ASN A 515 -41.51 16.46 2.75
CA ASN A 515 -41.69 15.25 3.55
C ASN A 515 -42.53 14.20 2.81
N GLU A 516 -43.55 14.59 2.07
CA GLU A 516 -44.30 13.63 1.22
C GLU A 516 -43.45 13.12 0.05
N ALA A 517 -42.59 13.96 -0.52
CA ALA A 517 -41.64 13.57 -1.56
C ALA A 517 -40.58 12.60 -1.03
N ALA A 518 -40.06 12.81 0.17
CA ALA A 518 -39.12 11.91 0.83
C ALA A 518 -39.73 10.53 1.11
N LYS A 519 -41.01 10.48 1.50
CA LYS A 519 -41.75 9.22 1.64
C LYS A 519 -41.89 8.48 0.30
N ALA A 520 -42.22 9.19 -0.78
CA ALA A 520 -42.27 8.59 -2.10
C ALA A 520 -40.93 8.05 -2.56
N SER A 521 -39.85 8.80 -2.31
CA SER A 521 -38.46 8.37 -2.57
C SER A 521 -38.10 7.10 -1.79
N THR A 522 -38.46 7.02 -0.49
CA THR A 522 -38.19 5.84 0.35
C THR A 522 -38.93 4.60 -0.16
N THR A 523 -40.23 4.74 -0.46
CA THR A 523 -41.02 3.64 -1.00
C THR A 523 -40.44 3.12 -2.32
N ALA A 524 -40.02 4.01 -3.19
CA ALA A 524 -39.44 3.66 -4.48
C ALA A 524 -38.03 3.03 -4.32
N ALA A 525 -37.22 3.53 -3.39
CA ALA A 525 -35.92 2.94 -3.07
C ALA A 525 -36.04 1.48 -2.59
N GLU A 526 -36.95 1.22 -1.67
CA GLU A 526 -37.20 -0.14 -1.18
C GLU A 526 -37.75 -1.07 -2.28
N ALA A 527 -38.57 -0.58 -3.19
CA ALA A 527 -39.09 -1.35 -4.30
C ALA A 527 -38.01 -1.79 -5.30
N THR A 528 -36.82 -1.18 -5.29
CA THR A 528 -35.71 -1.59 -6.16
C THR A 528 -35.23 -3.02 -5.89
N LYS A 529 -35.55 -3.62 -4.72
CA LYS A 529 -35.27 -5.03 -4.42
C LYS A 529 -35.87 -5.99 -5.45
N ASP A 530 -36.98 -5.61 -6.10
CA ASP A 530 -37.69 -6.43 -7.06
C ASP A 530 -37.17 -6.24 -8.49
N LEU A 531 -36.25 -5.28 -8.70
CA LEU A 531 -35.65 -4.98 -9.99
C LEU A 531 -34.34 -5.76 -10.21
N LEU A 532 -34.00 -5.94 -11.48
CA LEU A 532 -32.67 -6.41 -11.89
C LEU A 532 -31.81 -5.22 -12.33
N PRO A 533 -30.53 -5.15 -11.90
CA PRO A 533 -29.65 -4.05 -12.27
C PRO A 533 -29.29 -4.09 -13.76
N ARG A 534 -29.41 -2.95 -14.42
CA ARG A 534 -29.13 -2.80 -15.86
C ARG A 534 -27.84 -2.02 -16.13
N LEU A 535 -27.35 -1.28 -15.14
CA LEU A 535 -26.19 -0.39 -15.26
C LEU A 535 -25.19 -0.61 -14.10
N GLY A 536 -24.01 -0.04 -14.24
CA GLY A 536 -22.97 -0.07 -13.22
C GLY A 536 -22.37 -1.45 -12.96
N ARG A 537 -21.65 -1.59 -11.84
CA ARG A 537 -21.04 -2.86 -11.41
C ARG A 537 -22.08 -3.92 -11.08
N ALA A 538 -23.22 -3.52 -10.55
CA ALA A 538 -24.32 -4.40 -10.22
C ALA A 538 -24.85 -5.22 -11.42
N ARG A 539 -24.68 -4.75 -12.68
CA ARG A 539 -25.09 -5.47 -13.88
C ARG A 539 -24.49 -6.88 -13.98
N THR A 540 -23.27 -7.06 -13.54
CA THR A 540 -22.57 -8.36 -13.57
C THR A 540 -23.03 -9.32 -12.47
N HIS A 541 -23.76 -8.82 -11.46
CA HIS A 541 -24.27 -9.59 -10.33
C HIS A 541 -25.79 -9.87 -10.40
N GLY A 542 -26.45 -9.55 -11.50
CA GLY A 542 -27.87 -9.69 -11.82
C GLY A 542 -28.76 -10.43 -10.82
N GLU A 543 -28.82 -11.75 -10.89
CA GLU A 543 -29.68 -12.58 -10.02
C GLU A 543 -29.29 -12.52 -8.52
N ARG A 544 -28.01 -12.28 -8.18
CA ARG A 544 -27.56 -12.20 -6.78
C ARG A 544 -28.09 -10.94 -6.07
N SER A 545 -28.40 -9.90 -6.83
CA SER A 545 -28.92 -8.65 -6.29
C SER A 545 -30.44 -8.67 -6.06
N LYS A 546 -31.14 -9.72 -6.54
CA LYS A 546 -32.59 -9.85 -6.40
C LYS A 546 -32.98 -10.09 -4.96
N GLY A 547 -33.98 -9.36 -4.47
CA GLY A 547 -34.42 -9.39 -3.07
C GLY A 547 -33.69 -8.37 -2.18
N TYR A 548 -32.63 -7.70 -2.68
CA TYR A 548 -31.94 -6.63 -1.98
C TYR A 548 -32.17 -5.29 -2.71
N PRO A 549 -32.40 -4.17 -2.00
CA PRO A 549 -32.58 -2.86 -2.63
C PRO A 549 -31.26 -2.35 -3.22
N ASP A 550 -31.31 -1.29 -4.03
CA ASP A 550 -30.13 -0.58 -4.53
C ASP A 550 -29.57 0.34 -3.44
N ALA A 551 -28.28 0.22 -3.14
CA ALA A 551 -27.62 1.02 -2.10
C ALA A 551 -27.66 2.52 -2.42
N GLY A 552 -27.52 2.89 -3.71
CA GLY A 552 -27.62 4.27 -4.17
C GLY A 552 -29.04 4.83 -4.02
N ALA A 553 -30.09 4.04 -4.27
CA ALA A 553 -31.46 4.44 -4.05
C ALA A 553 -31.75 4.63 -2.54
N ILE A 554 -31.27 3.73 -1.68
CA ILE A 554 -31.44 3.84 -0.22
C ILE A 554 -30.72 5.07 0.32
N SER A 555 -29.48 5.35 -0.08
CA SER A 555 -28.74 6.53 0.36
C SER A 555 -29.39 7.83 -0.13
N MET A 556 -29.98 7.84 -1.33
CA MET A 556 -30.77 8.98 -1.84
C MET A 556 -32.03 9.21 -1.00
N ALA A 557 -32.79 8.18 -0.70
CA ALA A 557 -34.00 8.27 0.13
C ALA A 557 -33.67 8.73 1.57
N LEU A 558 -32.61 8.21 2.17
CA LEU A 558 -32.09 8.64 3.47
C LEU A 558 -31.77 10.15 3.44
N SER A 559 -31.04 10.60 2.43
CA SER A 559 -30.67 12.00 2.26
C SER A 559 -31.92 12.89 2.11
N ALA A 560 -32.90 12.48 1.32
CA ALA A 560 -34.17 13.20 1.15
C ALA A 560 -34.92 13.36 2.49
N ARG A 561 -34.95 12.31 3.32
CA ARG A 561 -35.56 12.33 4.65
C ARG A 561 -34.86 13.31 5.59
N VAL A 562 -33.54 13.28 5.66
CA VAL A 562 -32.74 14.18 6.51
C VAL A 562 -32.96 15.65 6.14
N VAL A 563 -32.98 15.95 4.83
CA VAL A 563 -33.29 17.30 4.36
C VAL A 563 -34.71 17.72 4.77
N GLY A 564 -35.71 16.85 4.67
CA GLY A 564 -37.08 17.10 5.10
C GLY A 564 -37.19 17.43 6.59
N GLU A 565 -36.51 16.67 7.44
CA GLU A 565 -36.44 16.93 8.90
C GLU A 565 -35.78 18.30 9.20
N ALA A 566 -34.73 18.62 8.44
CA ALA A 566 -34.06 19.92 8.57
C ALA A 566 -34.97 21.09 8.15
N LEU A 567 -35.68 20.98 7.02
CA LEU A 567 -36.63 22.00 6.56
C LEU A 567 -37.80 22.19 7.53
N ALA A 568 -38.30 21.11 8.14
CA ALA A 568 -39.34 21.21 9.16
C ALA A 568 -38.85 21.99 10.39
N SER A 569 -37.62 21.79 10.82
CA SER A 569 -37.04 22.52 11.96
C SER A 569 -36.78 23.99 11.71
N LEU A 570 -36.54 24.38 10.45
CA LEU A 570 -36.38 25.80 10.04
C LEU A 570 -37.70 26.55 9.92
N SER A 571 -38.80 25.85 9.63
CA SER A 571 -40.15 26.45 9.48
C SER A 571 -40.81 26.81 10.81
N VAL A 572 -40.25 26.41 11.95
CA VAL A 572 -40.78 26.63 13.31
C VAL A 572 -40.18 27.92 13.95
N LYS A 573 -39.24 28.58 13.30
CA LYS A 573 -38.66 29.86 13.72
C LYS A 573 -39.17 30.99 12.85
#